data_2a97efb89d2bd002327c414b274703d7
#
_entry.id   2a97efb89d2bd002327c414b274703d7
#
_cell.length_a   1.000
_cell.length_b   1.000
_cell.length_c   1.000
_cell.angle_alpha   90.00
_cell.angle_beta   90.00
_cell.angle_gamma   90.00
#
_symmetry.space_group_name_H-M   'P 1'
#
loop_
_entity.id
_entity.type
_entity.pdbx_description
1 polymer ?
#
loop_
_entity_poly.entity_id
_entity_poly.type
_entity_poly.pdbx_seq_one_letter_code
_entity_poly.pdbx_strand_id
1 'polypeptide(L)'
;MKCRLFVLTLTILCVLPLANAQTRAGIKNPAIDMKGYLKVSGEAAKHRAERRLSEEDFIRMSREPGTVILDARSTQKFDELHIKGAINLSFPDIAVESLKQTFPDKNARILIYCNNNFQGEERAFPTKMPTASLNLSTYIALYTYGYLNVYELGPLIDVKNSKLKLVATAQQPVTRATNQ
;
A
#
# COMPACT_ATOMS: atom_id res chain seq x y z
N MET A 1 58.64 47.60 45.61
CA MET A 1 57.43 47.87 44.80
C MET A 1 56.99 46.57 44.15
N LYS A 2 55.89 45.92 44.64
CA LYS A 2 55.34 44.67 44.04
C LYS A 2 54.09 45.01 43.23
N CYS A 3 54.21 44.94 41.88
CA CYS A 3 53.11 45.15 40.94
C CYS A 3 52.22 43.89 40.89
N ARG A 4 50.96 44.01 41.36
CA ARG A 4 49.95 42.93 41.27
C ARG A 4 49.19 43.11 40.00
N LEU A 5 49.37 42.15 39.05
CA LEU A 5 48.62 42.06 37.81
C LEU A 5 47.26 41.44 38.11
N PHE A 6 46.17 42.19 37.95
CA PHE A 6 44.80 41.67 38.02
C PHE A 6 44.45 41.13 36.65
N VAL A 7 44.26 39.81 36.54
CA VAL A 7 43.72 39.17 35.35
C VAL A 7 42.17 39.11 35.48
N LEU A 8 41.52 39.92 34.68
CA LEU A 8 40.05 39.94 34.58
C LEU A 8 39.59 38.85 33.59
N THR A 9 39.10 37.72 34.10
CA THR A 9 38.51 36.68 33.27
C THR A 9 37.09 37.07 32.91
N LEU A 10 36.88 37.40 31.63
CA LEU A 10 35.57 37.68 31.04
C LEU A 10 34.90 36.36 30.66
N THR A 11 33.96 35.88 31.47
CA THR A 11 33.11 34.71 31.17
C THR A 11 31.99 35.11 30.21
N ILE A 12 32.14 34.75 28.92
CA ILE A 12 31.09 34.93 27.93
C ILE A 12 30.05 33.82 28.15
N LEU A 13 28.91 34.20 28.72
CA LEU A 13 27.75 33.32 28.87
C LEU A 13 27.08 33.18 27.50
N CYS A 14 27.35 32.06 26.80
CA CYS A 14 26.70 31.74 25.51
C CYS A 14 25.25 31.35 25.78
N VAL A 15 24.32 32.30 25.69
CA VAL A 15 22.89 32.03 25.72
C VAL A 15 22.49 31.40 24.37
N LEU A 16 22.45 30.07 24.31
CA LEU A 16 21.86 29.37 23.16
C LEU A 16 20.35 29.73 23.10
N PRO A 17 19.83 30.22 21.98
CA PRO A 17 18.39 30.37 21.85
C PRO A 17 17.77 28.97 21.92
N LEU A 18 16.96 28.72 22.94
CA LEU A 18 16.00 27.62 22.98
C LEU A 18 15.07 27.84 21.76
N ALA A 19 15.32 27.10 20.66
CA ALA A 19 14.36 27.02 19.58
C ALA A 19 13.07 26.47 20.17
N ASN A 20 12.11 27.34 20.45
CA ASN A 20 10.74 26.93 20.75
C ASN A 20 10.23 26.17 19.54
N ALA A 21 10.32 24.84 19.59
CA ALA A 21 9.50 23.99 18.76
C ALA A 21 8.04 24.24 19.20
N GLN A 22 7.45 25.30 18.67
CA GLN A 22 6.01 25.49 18.72
C GLN A 22 5.39 24.32 18.00
N THR A 23 5.05 23.27 18.74
CA THR A 23 4.06 22.31 18.28
C THR A 23 2.85 23.15 17.85
N ARG A 24 2.60 23.17 16.53
CA ARG A 24 1.40 23.82 15.96
C ARG A 24 0.17 23.03 16.44
N ALA A 25 -0.11 23.14 17.75
CA ALA A 25 -1.35 22.68 18.33
C ALA A 25 -2.48 23.56 17.77
N GLY A 26 -3.26 23.04 16.82
CA GLY A 26 -4.42 23.79 16.34
C GLY A 26 -4.89 23.51 14.91
N ILE A 27 -4.10 22.85 14.06
CA ILE A 27 -4.60 22.49 12.72
C ILE A 27 -5.52 21.27 12.87
N LYS A 28 -6.84 21.52 12.82
CA LYS A 28 -7.87 20.47 12.90
C LYS A 28 -8.36 20.13 11.51
N ASN A 29 -8.29 18.87 11.15
CA ASN A 29 -8.98 18.34 9.97
C ASN A 29 -9.74 17.08 10.40
N PRO A 30 -11.07 17.14 10.60
CA PRO A 30 -11.87 16.00 11.05
C PRO A 30 -11.94 14.87 10.00
N ALA A 31 -11.55 15.13 8.75
CA ALA A 31 -11.50 14.14 7.69
C ALA A 31 -10.21 13.33 7.65
N ILE A 32 -9.23 13.64 8.53
CA ILE A 32 -7.94 12.91 8.62
C ILE A 32 -7.73 12.49 10.07
N ASP A 33 -7.84 11.19 10.35
CA ASP A 33 -7.71 10.62 11.69
C ASP A 33 -6.53 9.64 11.76
N MET A 34 -5.34 10.15 12.08
CA MET A 34 -4.13 9.34 12.26
C MET A 34 -4.27 8.35 13.44
N LYS A 35 -4.93 8.75 14.53
CA LYS A 35 -5.11 7.87 15.70
C LYS A 35 -6.01 6.70 15.36
N GLY A 36 -7.12 6.96 14.69
CA GLY A 36 -8.03 5.92 14.18
C GLY A 36 -7.34 5.03 13.17
N TYR A 37 -6.53 5.59 12.25
CA TYR A 37 -5.76 4.82 11.29
C TYR A 37 -4.79 3.85 11.97
N LEU A 38 -4.03 4.28 12.96
CA LEU A 38 -3.11 3.40 13.70
C LEU A 38 -3.85 2.29 14.44
N LYS A 39 -5.00 2.60 15.03
CA LYS A 39 -5.84 1.61 15.70
C LYS A 39 -6.34 0.54 14.72
N VAL A 40 -7.00 0.96 13.63
CA VAL A 40 -7.56 0.02 12.65
C VAL A 40 -6.48 -0.77 11.92
N SER A 41 -5.29 -0.17 11.69
CA SER A 41 -4.14 -0.89 11.12
C SER A 41 -3.68 -2.04 12.02
N GLY A 42 -3.68 -1.84 13.35
CA GLY A 42 -3.34 -2.89 14.31
C GLY A 42 -4.38 -4.02 14.34
N GLU A 43 -5.66 -3.71 14.20
CA GLU A 43 -6.76 -4.68 14.11
C GLU A 43 -6.67 -5.46 12.78
N ALA A 44 -6.50 -4.76 11.67
CA ALA A 44 -6.31 -5.35 10.35
C ALA A 44 -5.09 -6.26 10.29
N ALA A 45 -3.98 -5.89 10.93
CA ALA A 45 -2.77 -6.70 11.00
C ALA A 45 -3.02 -8.06 11.69
N LYS A 46 -3.78 -8.07 12.80
CA LYS A 46 -4.17 -9.30 13.50
C LYS A 46 -5.08 -10.17 12.61
N HIS A 47 -6.08 -9.57 12.01
CA HIS A 47 -7.02 -10.25 11.12
C HIS A 47 -6.30 -10.85 9.89
N ARG A 48 -5.32 -10.13 9.34
CA ARG A 48 -4.52 -10.56 8.20
C ARG A 48 -3.61 -11.75 8.50
N ALA A 49 -3.14 -11.91 9.73
CA ALA A 49 -2.15 -12.92 10.10
C ALA A 49 -2.57 -14.34 9.68
N GLU A 50 -3.86 -14.65 9.75
CA GLU A 50 -4.45 -15.95 9.40
C GLU A 50 -5.02 -16.01 7.98
N ARG A 51 -4.76 -14.97 7.16
CA ARG A 51 -5.38 -14.80 5.83
C ARG A 51 -4.35 -14.62 4.71
N ARG A 52 -3.13 -15.06 4.98
CA ARG A 52 -2.05 -15.12 3.99
C ARG A 52 -2.02 -16.53 3.39
N LEU A 53 -2.20 -16.60 2.08
CA LEU A 53 -2.33 -17.85 1.35
C LEU A 53 -1.01 -18.25 0.71
N SER A 54 -0.75 -19.55 0.65
CA SER A 54 0.22 -20.10 -0.28
C SER A 54 -0.21 -19.83 -1.74
N GLU A 55 0.67 -20.04 -2.70
CA GLU A 55 0.31 -19.92 -4.11
C GLU A 55 -0.77 -20.95 -4.48
N GLU A 56 -0.66 -22.18 -3.99
CA GLU A 56 -1.62 -23.26 -4.23
C GLU A 56 -3.01 -22.92 -3.67
N ASP A 57 -3.07 -22.44 -2.44
CA ASP A 57 -4.34 -22.06 -1.81
C ASP A 57 -4.98 -20.86 -2.50
N PHE A 58 -4.16 -19.88 -2.92
CA PHE A 58 -4.64 -18.73 -3.69
C PHE A 58 -5.26 -19.19 -5.01
N ILE A 59 -4.59 -20.08 -5.74
CA ILE A 59 -5.12 -20.67 -6.99
C ILE A 59 -6.40 -21.47 -6.72
N ARG A 60 -6.44 -22.26 -5.68
CA ARG A 60 -7.63 -23.05 -5.32
C ARG A 60 -8.81 -22.12 -5.01
N MET A 61 -8.61 -21.16 -4.11
CA MET A 61 -9.66 -20.21 -3.71
C MET A 61 -10.13 -19.31 -4.87
N SER A 62 -9.23 -18.94 -5.78
CA SER A 62 -9.59 -18.10 -6.93
C SER A 62 -10.59 -18.74 -7.89
N ARG A 63 -10.74 -20.07 -7.83
CA ARG A 63 -11.68 -20.85 -8.66
C ARG A 63 -13.03 -21.06 -7.99
N GLU A 64 -13.14 -20.74 -6.71
CA GLU A 64 -14.39 -20.91 -5.96
C GLU A 64 -15.41 -19.83 -6.35
N PRO A 65 -16.68 -20.16 -6.50
CA PRO A 65 -17.73 -19.19 -6.82
C PRO A 65 -17.76 -18.02 -5.83
N GLY A 66 -18.01 -16.80 -6.32
CA GLY A 66 -18.07 -15.59 -5.51
C GLY A 66 -16.71 -15.06 -5.05
N THR A 67 -15.60 -15.61 -5.58
CA THR A 67 -14.26 -15.11 -5.32
C THR A 67 -13.83 -14.13 -6.40
N VAL A 68 -13.28 -12.99 -6.00
CA VAL A 68 -12.74 -11.96 -6.88
C VAL A 68 -11.26 -11.77 -6.58
N ILE A 69 -10.43 -11.76 -7.60
CA ILE A 69 -9.01 -11.38 -7.49
C ILE A 69 -8.91 -9.88 -7.75
N LEU A 70 -8.44 -9.12 -6.77
CA LEU A 70 -8.25 -7.68 -6.88
C LEU A 70 -6.78 -7.34 -7.06
N ASP A 71 -6.48 -6.59 -8.11
CA ASP A 71 -5.21 -5.92 -8.33
C ASP A 71 -5.37 -4.43 -8.06
N ALA A 72 -4.75 -3.95 -6.98
CA ALA A 72 -4.82 -2.54 -6.58
C ALA A 72 -3.66 -1.69 -7.14
N ARG A 73 -2.85 -2.24 -8.05
CA ARG A 73 -1.81 -1.47 -8.75
C ARG A 73 -2.45 -0.48 -9.72
N SER A 74 -1.63 0.42 -10.29
CA SER A 74 -2.11 1.30 -11.36
C SER A 74 -2.59 0.48 -12.56
N THR A 75 -3.55 1.02 -13.31
CA THR A 75 -4.08 0.40 -14.54
C THR A 75 -2.95 0.08 -15.52
N GLN A 76 -1.95 0.98 -15.66
CA GLN A 76 -0.78 0.71 -16.51
C GLN A 76 -0.06 -0.58 -16.09
N LYS A 77 0.17 -0.81 -14.80
CA LYS A 77 0.87 -2.01 -14.31
C LYS A 77 0.02 -3.27 -14.40
N PHE A 78 -1.28 -3.12 -14.26
CA PHE A 78 -2.24 -4.18 -14.52
C PHE A 78 -2.21 -4.59 -16.01
N ASP A 79 -2.25 -3.62 -16.92
CA ASP A 79 -2.24 -3.88 -18.36
C ASP A 79 -0.94 -4.53 -18.84
N GLU A 80 0.20 -4.15 -18.23
CA GLU A 80 1.50 -4.76 -18.55
C GLU A 80 1.53 -6.25 -18.21
N LEU A 81 1.08 -6.65 -17.03
CA LEU A 81 0.99 -8.06 -16.60
C LEU A 81 0.16 -8.19 -15.32
N HIS A 82 -0.81 -9.10 -15.29
CA HIS A 82 -1.65 -9.37 -14.12
C HIS A 82 -2.06 -10.85 -14.03
N ILE A 83 -2.56 -11.28 -12.87
CA ILE A 83 -3.11 -12.63 -12.71
C ILE A 83 -4.39 -12.75 -13.56
N LYS A 84 -4.47 -13.78 -14.40
CA LYS A 84 -5.64 -14.01 -15.27
C LYS A 84 -6.93 -14.07 -14.45
N GLY A 85 -7.90 -13.26 -14.82
CA GLY A 85 -9.20 -13.15 -14.15
C GLY A 85 -9.23 -12.14 -12.99
N ALA A 86 -8.11 -11.47 -12.72
CA ALA A 86 -8.11 -10.34 -11.80
C ALA A 86 -8.84 -9.14 -12.40
N ILE A 87 -9.47 -8.37 -11.52
CA ILE A 87 -10.00 -7.04 -11.82
C ILE A 87 -9.06 -5.97 -11.30
N ASN A 88 -9.03 -4.82 -11.94
CA ASN A 88 -8.24 -3.68 -11.47
C ASN A 88 -9.14 -2.64 -10.79
N LEU A 89 -8.80 -2.30 -9.56
CA LEU A 89 -9.26 -1.10 -8.86
C LEU A 89 -8.04 -0.47 -8.21
N SER A 90 -7.47 0.53 -8.85
CA SER A 90 -6.23 1.18 -8.39
C SER A 90 -6.40 1.73 -6.98
N PHE A 91 -5.38 1.57 -6.13
CA PHE A 91 -5.47 1.95 -4.72
C PHE A 91 -5.94 3.40 -4.48
N PRO A 92 -5.50 4.42 -5.24
CA PRO A 92 -6.02 5.77 -5.10
C PRO A 92 -7.53 5.91 -5.35
N ASP A 93 -8.11 4.97 -6.11
CA ASP A 93 -9.52 4.97 -6.47
C ASP A 93 -10.39 4.16 -5.49
N ILE A 94 -9.77 3.53 -4.47
CA ILE A 94 -10.50 2.81 -3.42
C ILE A 94 -11.24 3.82 -2.54
N ALA A 95 -12.56 3.89 -2.74
CA ALA A 95 -13.48 4.77 -2.03
C ALA A 95 -14.82 4.03 -1.78
N VAL A 96 -15.74 4.65 -1.02
CA VAL A 96 -17.03 4.04 -0.70
C VAL A 96 -17.79 3.62 -1.97
N GLU A 97 -17.91 4.53 -2.94
CA GLU A 97 -18.71 4.28 -4.15
C GLU A 97 -18.05 3.28 -5.09
N SER A 98 -16.75 3.38 -5.32
CA SER A 98 -16.03 2.44 -6.19
C SER A 98 -16.04 1.02 -5.61
N LEU A 99 -15.87 0.89 -4.30
CA LEU A 99 -15.96 -0.41 -3.63
C LEU A 99 -17.37 -1.00 -3.72
N LYS A 100 -18.41 -0.17 -3.54
CA LYS A 100 -19.80 -0.61 -3.64
C LYS A 100 -20.15 -1.07 -5.07
N GLN A 101 -19.61 -0.42 -6.07
CA GLN A 101 -19.77 -0.81 -7.48
C GLN A 101 -19.01 -2.10 -7.80
N THR A 102 -17.78 -2.21 -7.31
CA THR A 102 -16.89 -3.35 -7.59
C THR A 102 -17.27 -4.59 -6.78
N PHE A 103 -17.63 -4.40 -5.51
CA PHE A 103 -18.00 -5.44 -4.55
C PHE A 103 -19.32 -5.07 -3.84
N PRO A 104 -20.48 -5.28 -4.50
CA PRO A 104 -21.78 -4.95 -3.91
C PRO A 104 -22.07 -5.73 -2.61
N ASP A 105 -21.59 -6.97 -2.54
CA ASP A 105 -21.69 -7.79 -1.33
C ASP A 105 -20.45 -7.60 -0.45
N LYS A 106 -20.66 -7.16 0.80
CA LYS A 106 -19.60 -7.02 1.81
C LYS A 106 -18.96 -8.35 2.22
N ASN A 107 -19.63 -9.47 1.99
CA ASN A 107 -19.13 -10.81 2.28
C ASN A 107 -18.38 -11.41 1.08
N ALA A 108 -18.30 -10.73 -0.06
CA ALA A 108 -17.54 -11.18 -1.22
C ALA A 108 -16.12 -11.60 -0.79
N ARG A 109 -15.67 -12.75 -1.26
CA ARG A 109 -14.30 -13.20 -1.01
C ARG A 109 -13.37 -12.44 -1.96
N ILE A 110 -12.44 -11.68 -1.40
CA ILE A 110 -11.49 -10.86 -2.14
C ILE A 110 -10.09 -11.41 -1.91
N LEU A 111 -9.42 -11.79 -3.00
CA LEU A 111 -8.02 -12.19 -3.00
C LEU A 111 -7.18 -11.04 -3.53
N ILE A 112 -6.21 -10.56 -2.74
CA ILE A 112 -5.34 -9.46 -3.14
C ILE A 112 -3.91 -9.92 -3.41
N TYR A 113 -3.23 -9.24 -4.31
CA TYR A 113 -1.81 -9.34 -4.58
C TYR A 113 -1.23 -8.00 -5.00
N CYS A 114 0.09 -7.86 -4.99
CA CYS A 114 0.75 -6.64 -5.43
C CYS A 114 2.13 -6.88 -6.05
N ASN A 115 2.85 -5.81 -6.31
CA ASN A 115 4.21 -5.84 -6.84
C ASN A 115 5.14 -6.77 -6.05
N ASN A 116 5.10 -6.70 -4.71
CA ASN A 116 6.01 -7.41 -3.83
C ASN A 116 5.72 -8.92 -3.72
N ASN A 117 4.72 -9.42 -4.45
CA ASN A 117 4.49 -10.87 -4.57
C ASN A 117 5.28 -11.50 -5.72
N PHE A 118 5.87 -10.70 -6.62
CA PHE A 118 6.54 -11.21 -7.80
C PHE A 118 7.95 -10.64 -7.96
N GLN A 119 8.85 -11.47 -8.51
CA GLN A 119 10.19 -11.10 -8.95
C GLN A 119 10.44 -11.64 -10.36
N GLY A 120 11.42 -11.07 -11.05
CA GLY A 120 11.81 -11.50 -12.41
C GLY A 120 11.03 -10.80 -13.54
N GLU A 121 10.16 -9.82 -13.19
CA GLU A 121 9.43 -8.95 -14.14
C GLU A 121 9.28 -7.55 -13.54
N GLU A 122 10.41 -6.86 -13.35
CA GLU A 122 10.50 -5.59 -12.64
C GLU A 122 9.74 -4.46 -13.33
N ARG A 123 9.51 -4.57 -14.64
CA ARG A 123 8.70 -3.60 -15.38
C ARG A 123 7.25 -3.65 -14.92
N ALA A 124 6.64 -4.83 -14.90
CA ALA A 124 5.25 -5.01 -14.48
C ALA A 124 5.10 -4.99 -12.95
N PHE A 125 6.08 -5.56 -12.23
CA PHE A 125 6.07 -5.69 -10.77
C PHE A 125 7.29 -4.98 -10.14
N PRO A 126 7.38 -3.64 -10.22
CA PRO A 126 8.49 -2.90 -9.60
C PRO A 126 8.47 -3.10 -8.09
N THR A 127 9.57 -3.55 -7.53
CA THR A 127 9.72 -3.81 -6.09
C THR A 127 9.55 -2.52 -5.29
N LYS A 128 8.77 -2.59 -4.22
CA LYS A 128 8.62 -1.53 -3.22
C LYS A 128 9.27 -1.94 -1.91
N MET A 129 9.62 -0.96 -1.09
CA MET A 129 10.05 -1.24 0.28
C MET A 129 9.00 -2.11 0.98
N PRO A 130 9.40 -3.11 1.79
CA PRO A 130 8.45 -4.02 2.46
C PRO A 130 7.35 -3.29 3.25
N THR A 131 7.70 -2.23 3.96
CA THR A 131 6.76 -1.39 4.73
C THR A 131 5.86 -0.50 3.87
N ALA A 132 6.18 -0.34 2.59
CA ALA A 132 5.37 0.38 1.59
C ALA A 132 4.70 -0.57 0.59
N SER A 133 4.63 -1.86 0.92
CA SER A 133 3.94 -2.86 0.11
C SER A 133 2.47 -2.49 -0.05
N LEU A 134 1.99 -2.51 -1.29
CA LEU A 134 0.61 -2.14 -1.60
C LEU A 134 -0.41 -3.11 -0.98
N ASN A 135 -0.04 -4.38 -0.75
CA ASN A 135 -0.90 -5.32 -0.02
C ASN A 135 -1.25 -4.81 1.37
N LEU A 136 -0.30 -4.18 2.10
CA LEU A 136 -0.56 -3.65 3.44
C LEU A 136 -1.64 -2.56 3.38
N SER A 137 -1.45 -1.59 2.50
CA SER A 137 -2.39 -0.47 2.35
C SER A 137 -3.76 -0.95 1.87
N THR A 138 -3.79 -1.84 0.88
CA THR A 138 -5.04 -2.39 0.32
C THR A 138 -5.79 -3.22 1.37
N TYR A 139 -5.08 -4.06 2.14
CA TYR A 139 -5.71 -4.85 3.18
C TYR A 139 -6.35 -3.98 4.27
N ILE A 140 -5.59 -2.99 4.78
CA ILE A 140 -6.09 -2.04 5.78
C ILE A 140 -7.28 -1.25 5.25
N ALA A 141 -7.24 -0.79 3.99
CA ALA A 141 -8.35 -0.06 3.37
C ALA A 141 -9.61 -0.94 3.28
N LEU A 142 -9.52 -2.14 2.70
CA LEU A 142 -10.66 -3.04 2.59
C LEU A 142 -11.25 -3.38 3.96
N TYR A 143 -10.40 -3.69 4.95
CA TYR A 143 -10.82 -3.93 6.33
C TYR A 143 -11.55 -2.72 6.92
N THR A 144 -11.01 -1.51 6.73
CA THR A 144 -11.60 -0.25 7.22
C THR A 144 -12.97 0.00 6.61
N TYR A 145 -13.16 -0.34 5.34
CA TYR A 145 -14.45 -0.24 4.65
C TYR A 145 -15.40 -1.41 4.94
N GLY A 146 -15.02 -2.34 5.83
CA GLY A 146 -15.88 -3.45 6.29
C GLY A 146 -15.91 -4.66 5.37
N TYR A 147 -14.96 -4.81 4.44
CA TYR A 147 -14.73 -6.04 3.69
C TYR A 147 -13.81 -6.95 4.50
N LEU A 148 -14.39 -7.91 5.22
CA LEU A 148 -13.63 -8.77 6.13
C LEU A 148 -13.23 -10.13 5.53
N ASN A 149 -13.82 -10.50 4.40
CA ASN A 149 -13.50 -11.77 3.72
C ASN A 149 -12.35 -11.58 2.70
N VAL A 150 -11.27 -10.92 3.17
CA VAL A 150 -10.08 -10.59 2.37
C VAL A 150 -8.94 -11.55 2.71
N TYR A 151 -8.27 -12.04 1.69
CA TYR A 151 -7.07 -12.87 1.77
C TYR A 151 -5.98 -12.30 0.85
N GLU A 152 -4.73 -12.56 1.16
CA GLU A 152 -3.62 -12.11 0.32
C GLU A 152 -2.72 -13.25 -0.13
N LEU A 153 -2.14 -13.10 -1.31
CA LEU A 153 -1.02 -13.91 -1.76
C LEU A 153 0.18 -13.65 -0.83
N GLY A 154 0.65 -14.70 -0.13
CA GLY A 154 1.67 -14.56 0.91
C GLY A 154 3.12 -14.56 0.42
N PRO A 155 3.52 -15.45 -0.52
CA PRO A 155 4.91 -15.62 -0.91
C PRO A 155 5.41 -14.55 -1.89
N LEU A 156 6.74 -14.42 -1.98
CA LEU A 156 7.44 -13.84 -3.11
C LEU A 156 7.68 -14.94 -4.13
N ILE A 157 7.20 -14.77 -5.35
CA ILE A 157 7.17 -15.78 -6.41
C ILE A 157 8.01 -15.29 -7.59
N ASP A 158 8.87 -16.15 -8.11
CA ASP A 158 9.51 -15.91 -9.41
C ASP A 158 8.47 -16.14 -10.52
N VAL A 159 8.23 -15.10 -11.33
CA VAL A 159 7.25 -15.16 -12.43
C VAL A 159 7.46 -16.34 -13.35
N LYS A 160 8.73 -16.75 -13.60
CA LYS A 160 9.06 -17.87 -14.49
C LYS A 160 8.67 -19.24 -13.90
N ASN A 161 8.59 -19.33 -12.57
CA ASN A 161 8.29 -20.57 -11.86
C ASN A 161 6.88 -20.57 -11.25
N SER A 162 6.11 -19.48 -11.45
CA SER A 162 4.77 -19.35 -10.91
C SER A 162 3.78 -20.33 -11.55
N LYS A 163 2.92 -20.90 -10.72
CA LYS A 163 1.77 -21.70 -11.15
C LYS A 163 0.56 -20.82 -11.48
N LEU A 164 0.60 -19.53 -11.08
CA LEU A 164 -0.40 -18.53 -11.44
C LEU A 164 -0.30 -18.21 -12.93
N LYS A 165 -1.43 -18.19 -13.61
CA LYS A 165 -1.47 -17.76 -15.01
C LYS A 165 -1.45 -16.25 -15.07
N LEU A 166 -0.35 -15.68 -15.54
CA LEU A 166 -0.21 -14.25 -15.80
C LEU A 166 -0.56 -13.92 -17.25
N VAL A 167 -1.20 -12.78 -17.46
CA VAL A 167 -1.61 -12.28 -18.77
C VAL A 167 -1.42 -10.77 -18.85
N ALA A 168 -1.17 -10.25 -20.06
CA ALA A 168 -1.23 -8.82 -20.34
C ALA A 168 -2.61 -8.48 -20.92
N THR A 169 -3.09 -7.25 -20.67
CA THR A 169 -4.23 -6.72 -21.43
C THR A 169 -3.76 -6.44 -22.85
N ALA A 170 -4.49 -6.93 -23.85
CA ALA A 170 -4.15 -6.65 -25.25
C ALA A 170 -4.16 -5.12 -25.44
N GLN A 171 -3.00 -4.53 -25.73
CA GLN A 171 -2.92 -3.10 -26.03
C GLN A 171 -3.69 -2.86 -27.34
N GLN A 172 -4.75 -2.06 -27.26
CA GLN A 172 -5.31 -1.49 -28.49
C GLN A 172 -4.20 -0.61 -29.11
N PRO A 173 -3.94 -0.73 -30.42
CA PRO A 173 -2.96 0.12 -31.07
C PRO A 173 -3.36 1.57 -30.85
N VAL A 174 -2.46 2.35 -30.26
CA VAL A 174 -2.62 3.80 -30.11
C VAL A 174 -2.65 4.38 -31.53
N THR A 175 -3.82 4.64 -32.08
CA THR A 175 -3.96 5.46 -33.27
C THR A 175 -3.48 6.86 -32.91
N ARG A 176 -2.22 7.16 -33.21
CA ARG A 176 -1.74 8.55 -33.21
C ARG A 176 -2.60 9.30 -34.23
N ALA A 177 -3.46 10.17 -33.72
CA ALA A 177 -4.09 11.18 -34.56
C ALA A 177 -2.93 12.04 -35.12
N THR A 178 -2.60 11.83 -36.38
CA THR A 178 -1.79 12.73 -37.18
C THR A 178 -2.64 13.96 -37.43
N ASN A 179 -2.46 14.99 -36.60
CA ASN A 179 -2.96 16.32 -36.96
C ASN A 179 -2.15 16.80 -38.16
N GLN A 180 -2.79 16.83 -39.31
CA GLN A 180 -2.39 17.62 -40.47
C GLN A 180 -2.88 19.06 -40.31
#